data_ffa4c05910aad61e6043acf545c13bec
#
_entry.id   ffa4c05910aad61e6043acf545c13bec
#
_cell.length_a   1.000
_cell.length_b   1.000
_cell.length_c   1.000
_cell.angle_alpha   90.00
_cell.angle_beta   90.00
_cell.angle_gamma   90.00
#
_symmetry.space_group_name_H-M   'P 1'
#
loop_
_entity.id
_entity.type
_entity.pdbx_description
1 polymer ?
#
loop_
_entity_poly.entity_id
_entity_poly.type
_entity_poly.pdbx_seq_one_letter_code
_entity_poly.pdbx_strand_id
1 'polypeptide(L)'
;MKLKHSIKHSAKRIWDYLKDYRFSSILLKYFLLLFICLVLPVTVLNSWYGKQQRKRLYEEFVKRNEMSLEQAYSNVYSVILSTKNLAYSLSVNNNVKYLAYRPSVSGDITNNRESVKDMLSVIKNANAYVDSIYIYFYNSGEVVSNLGVSGYEVFQDKEALALFSKDMPAKNILLPRIKKNKYPYLLTVLYPVRVGGSGSMGLIAVNLDVEKLGNYIGSGSYRSADAALKLLIFDESMETLVYSDEYRLLQEPEEIEKLKSFPKNEEILSEVYTLWGGSWAVSGLESREDGLRYLYLSSMQEFEKQNKEADTRIRQVAVLTGMLCLLLAFLLAVWVYRPVKRTLHVLSEVSMLTEWDRKEHVDEIEAIQRSILSAKKENDDLNAQIQERIISLHNAQICALQTQINPHFLFNTLEAIANAAALLMNGDNQITEMIYTLGKLMRISLSNENYLVPLKEELEHVKLYVKLVEFRYHACIRRFLRNYRRSGS
;
A
#
# COMPACT_ATOMS: atom_id res chain seq x y z
N MET A 1 -1.46 26.92 31.79
CA MET A 1 -0.65 28.05 31.29
C MET A 1 0.83 27.70 31.07
N LYS A 2 1.47 26.90 31.94
CA LYS A 2 2.90 26.50 31.82
C LYS A 2 3.25 25.63 30.59
N LEU A 3 2.31 24.75 30.10
CA LEU A 3 2.56 23.89 28.93
C LEU A 3 2.62 24.71 27.62
N LYS A 4 1.75 25.72 27.44
CA LYS A 4 1.80 26.62 26.27
C LYS A 4 3.10 27.43 26.17
N HIS A 5 3.67 27.81 27.33
CA HIS A 5 4.93 28.56 27.37
C HIS A 5 6.13 27.68 27.01
N SER A 6 6.13 26.39 27.46
CA SER A 6 7.16 25.41 27.14
C SER A 6 7.17 25.07 25.65
N ILE A 7 5.98 24.82 25.05
CA ILE A 7 5.84 24.53 23.61
C ILE A 7 6.29 25.72 22.77
N LYS A 8 5.95 26.95 23.17
CA LYS A 8 6.35 28.17 22.45
C LYS A 8 7.85 28.43 22.52
N HIS A 9 8.48 28.09 23.65
CA HIS A 9 9.94 28.21 23.85
C HIS A 9 10.68 27.12 23.03
N SER A 10 10.14 25.89 22.98
CA SER A 10 10.69 24.81 22.17
C SER A 10 10.52 25.08 20.68
N ALA A 11 9.36 25.59 20.25
CA ALA A 11 9.11 26.01 18.88
C ALA A 11 10.02 27.16 18.43
N LYS A 12 10.26 28.13 19.30
CA LYS A 12 11.19 29.22 19.01
C LYS A 12 12.64 28.74 18.88
N ARG A 13 13.10 27.81 19.78
CA ARG A 13 14.41 27.17 19.65
C ARG A 13 14.55 26.36 18.34
N ILE A 14 13.50 25.64 17.94
CA ILE A 14 13.48 24.91 16.67
C ILE A 14 13.51 25.88 15.49
N TRP A 15 12.77 27.00 15.57
CA TRP A 15 12.75 28.02 14.52
C TRP A 15 14.10 28.76 14.39
N ASP A 16 14.71 29.14 15.50
CA ASP A 16 16.04 29.77 15.52
C ASP A 16 17.09 28.77 15.00
N TYR A 17 16.95 27.48 15.33
CA TYR A 17 17.79 26.40 14.82
C TYR A 17 17.65 26.20 13.31
N LEU A 18 16.44 26.29 12.76
CA LEU A 18 16.15 26.21 11.32
C LEU A 18 16.59 27.46 10.56
N LYS A 19 16.59 28.63 11.19
CA LYS A 19 16.98 29.91 10.58
C LYS A 19 18.49 30.01 10.36
N ASP A 20 19.29 29.36 11.20
CA ASP A 20 20.74 29.29 11.06
C ASP A 20 21.20 28.23 10.05
N TYR A 21 20.29 27.36 9.60
CA TYR A 21 20.57 26.29 8.63
C TYR A 21 20.01 26.64 7.25
N ARG A 22 20.88 27.03 6.33
CA ARG A 22 20.54 27.19 4.92
C ARG A 22 20.42 25.80 4.23
N PHE A 23 19.80 25.79 3.05
CA PHE A 23 19.45 24.58 2.29
C PHE A 23 20.59 23.59 1.96
N SER A 24 21.82 23.89 2.31
CA SER A 24 23.00 23.03 2.13
C SER A 24 23.33 22.14 3.34
N SER A 25 22.61 22.27 4.45
CA SER A 25 22.93 21.54 5.68
C SER A 25 22.68 20.04 5.53
N ILE A 26 23.59 19.24 6.02
CA ILE A 26 23.52 17.78 6.11
C ILE A 26 22.20 17.35 6.76
N LEU A 27 21.75 18.06 7.80
CA LEU A 27 20.48 17.78 8.47
C LEU A 27 19.31 17.82 7.50
N LEU A 28 19.22 18.84 6.63
CA LEU A 28 18.12 18.97 5.67
C LEU A 28 18.20 17.90 4.58
N LYS A 29 19.40 17.57 4.10
CA LYS A 29 19.60 16.51 3.10
C LYS A 29 19.16 15.15 3.65
N TYR A 30 19.57 14.77 4.84
CA TYR A 30 19.16 13.52 5.49
C TYR A 30 17.67 13.52 5.86
N PHE A 31 17.13 14.66 6.34
CA PHE A 31 15.70 14.78 6.59
C PHE A 31 14.88 14.54 5.34
N LEU A 32 15.21 15.19 4.20
CA LEU A 32 14.51 14.99 2.93
C LEU A 32 14.62 13.56 2.41
N LEU A 33 15.82 12.98 2.48
CA LEU A 33 16.03 11.60 2.06
C LEU A 33 15.21 10.63 2.91
N LEU A 34 15.27 10.73 4.23
CA LEU A 34 14.51 9.89 5.15
C LEU A 34 13.01 10.11 4.99
N PHE A 35 12.58 11.36 4.79
CA PHE A 35 11.18 11.69 4.55
C PHE A 35 10.66 11.01 3.30
N ILE A 36 11.37 11.11 2.17
CA ILE A 36 11.00 10.43 0.91
C ILE A 36 10.97 8.92 1.10
N CYS A 37 11.99 8.33 1.73
CA CYS A 37 12.06 6.89 1.98
C CYS A 37 10.92 6.37 2.88
N LEU A 38 10.41 7.16 3.81
CA LEU A 38 9.31 6.78 4.69
C LEU A 38 7.95 7.04 4.06
N VAL A 39 7.76 8.20 3.41
CA VAL A 39 6.46 8.62 2.88
C VAL A 39 6.08 7.86 1.61
N LEU A 40 7.05 7.58 0.73
CA LEU A 40 6.75 6.92 -0.55
C LEU A 40 6.15 5.52 -0.36
N PRO A 41 6.71 4.59 0.44
CA PRO A 41 6.08 3.30 0.70
C PRO A 41 4.70 3.43 1.37
N VAL A 42 4.56 4.37 2.32
CA VAL A 42 3.30 4.58 3.04
C VAL A 42 2.20 5.08 2.09
N THR A 43 2.51 6.02 1.17
CA THR A 43 1.54 6.50 0.19
C THR A 43 1.13 5.42 -0.80
N VAL A 44 2.07 4.58 -1.24
CA VAL A 44 1.77 3.42 -2.10
C VAL A 44 0.87 2.43 -1.38
N LEU A 45 1.18 2.09 -0.13
CA LEU A 45 0.37 1.18 0.69
C LEU A 45 -1.04 1.73 0.93
N ASN A 46 -1.18 3.02 1.28
CA ASN A 46 -2.49 3.65 1.47
C ASN A 46 -3.31 3.66 0.17
N SER A 47 -2.69 3.93 -0.97
CA SER A 47 -3.35 3.90 -2.28
C SER A 47 -3.81 2.48 -2.64
N TRP A 48 -2.96 1.48 -2.42
CA TRP A 48 -3.29 0.07 -2.63
C TRP A 48 -4.43 -0.38 -1.72
N TYR A 49 -4.34 -0.06 -0.42
CA TYR A 49 -5.39 -0.36 0.55
C TYR A 49 -6.73 0.28 0.18
N GLY A 50 -6.71 1.55 -0.28
CA GLY A 50 -7.91 2.24 -0.74
C GLY A 50 -8.57 1.56 -1.93
N LYS A 51 -7.79 1.14 -2.93
CA LYS A 51 -8.30 0.36 -4.08
C LYS A 51 -8.90 -0.97 -3.63
N GLN A 52 -8.23 -1.69 -2.76
CA GLN A 52 -8.70 -2.97 -2.25
C GLN A 52 -9.99 -2.84 -1.43
N GLN A 53 -10.11 -1.79 -0.61
CA GLN A 53 -11.30 -1.51 0.18
C GLN A 53 -12.52 -1.18 -0.70
N ARG A 54 -12.33 -0.36 -1.75
CA ARG A 54 -13.40 -0.07 -2.72
C ARG A 54 -13.88 -1.32 -3.44
N LYS A 55 -12.94 -2.17 -3.85
CA LYS A 55 -13.27 -3.44 -4.51
C LYS A 55 -14.10 -4.34 -3.59
N ARG A 56 -13.70 -4.47 -2.32
CA ARG A 56 -14.44 -5.26 -1.32
C ARG A 56 -15.84 -4.70 -1.10
N LEU A 57 -15.97 -3.39 -0.90
CA LEU A 57 -17.30 -2.76 -0.72
C LEU A 57 -18.20 -3.00 -1.91
N TYR A 58 -17.67 -2.94 -3.13
CA TYR A 58 -18.43 -3.23 -4.34
C TYR A 58 -18.86 -4.71 -4.42
N GLU A 59 -17.96 -5.64 -4.16
CA GLU A 59 -18.25 -7.07 -4.13
C GLU A 59 -19.30 -7.42 -3.05
N GLU A 60 -19.18 -6.83 -1.86
CA GLU A 60 -20.17 -6.99 -0.79
C GLU A 60 -21.54 -6.41 -1.16
N PHE A 61 -21.56 -5.25 -1.83
CA PHE A 61 -22.78 -4.63 -2.33
C PHE A 61 -23.47 -5.51 -3.37
N VAL A 62 -22.75 -5.99 -4.38
CA VAL A 62 -23.26 -6.90 -5.43
C VAL A 62 -23.80 -8.17 -4.78
N LYS A 63 -23.00 -8.83 -3.93
CA LYS A 63 -23.40 -10.06 -3.27
C LYS A 63 -24.66 -9.89 -2.42
N ARG A 64 -24.82 -8.75 -1.74
CA ARG A 64 -26.02 -8.43 -0.99
C ARG A 64 -27.23 -8.32 -1.90
N ASN A 65 -27.09 -7.67 -3.06
CA ASN A 65 -28.17 -7.56 -4.04
C ASN A 65 -28.55 -8.92 -4.61
N GLU A 66 -27.58 -9.77 -4.93
CA GLU A 66 -27.83 -11.15 -5.38
C GLU A 66 -28.62 -11.95 -4.36
N MET A 67 -28.19 -11.92 -3.08
CA MET A 67 -28.90 -12.58 -1.99
C MET A 67 -30.32 -12.03 -1.79
N SER A 68 -30.50 -10.72 -1.96
CA SER A 68 -31.81 -10.08 -1.84
C SER A 68 -32.73 -10.49 -3.00
N LEU A 69 -32.20 -10.59 -4.22
CA LEU A 69 -32.93 -11.10 -5.37
C LEU A 69 -33.34 -12.56 -5.18
N GLU A 70 -32.43 -13.43 -4.75
CA GLU A 70 -32.70 -14.83 -4.48
C GLU A 70 -33.81 -15.03 -3.44
N GLN A 71 -33.75 -14.26 -2.36
CA GLN A 71 -34.76 -14.27 -1.33
C GLN A 71 -36.11 -13.75 -1.84
N ALA A 72 -36.12 -12.65 -2.60
CA ALA A 72 -37.34 -12.10 -3.20
C ALA A 72 -37.95 -13.09 -4.20
N TYR A 73 -37.13 -13.70 -5.05
CA TYR A 73 -37.55 -14.76 -5.95
C TYR A 73 -38.22 -15.93 -5.19
N SER A 74 -37.56 -16.46 -4.17
CA SER A 74 -38.08 -17.59 -3.37
C SER A 74 -39.43 -17.25 -2.74
N ASN A 75 -39.58 -16.06 -2.20
CA ASN A 75 -40.81 -15.61 -1.56
C ASN A 75 -41.95 -15.47 -2.60
N VAL A 76 -41.70 -14.77 -3.69
CA VAL A 76 -42.71 -14.59 -4.77
C VAL A 76 -43.10 -15.91 -5.38
N TYR A 77 -42.12 -16.74 -5.74
CA TYR A 77 -42.35 -18.06 -6.31
C TYR A 77 -43.21 -18.93 -5.39
N SER A 78 -42.92 -18.94 -4.10
CA SER A 78 -43.71 -19.66 -3.09
C SER A 78 -45.19 -19.20 -3.06
N VAL A 79 -45.45 -17.88 -3.15
CA VAL A 79 -46.81 -17.34 -3.19
C VAL A 79 -47.52 -17.72 -4.50
N ILE A 80 -46.84 -17.58 -5.66
CA ILE A 80 -47.42 -17.93 -6.94
C ILE A 80 -47.72 -19.42 -6.98
N LEU A 81 -46.79 -20.28 -6.54
CA LEU A 81 -46.99 -21.73 -6.48
C LEU A 81 -48.17 -22.10 -5.53
N SER A 82 -48.21 -21.49 -4.34
CA SER A 82 -49.31 -21.69 -3.38
C SER A 82 -50.64 -21.29 -3.98
N THR A 83 -50.69 -20.16 -4.72
CA THR A 83 -51.91 -19.68 -5.39
C THR A 83 -52.33 -20.61 -6.53
N LYS A 84 -51.38 -21.10 -7.32
CA LYS A 84 -51.65 -22.12 -8.37
C LYS A 84 -52.21 -23.40 -7.75
N ASN A 85 -51.62 -23.89 -6.66
CA ASN A 85 -52.12 -25.07 -5.93
C ASN A 85 -53.50 -24.87 -5.37
N LEU A 86 -53.78 -23.67 -4.85
CA LEU A 86 -55.10 -23.27 -4.35
C LEU A 86 -56.12 -23.31 -5.52
N ALA A 87 -55.83 -22.68 -6.64
CA ALA A 87 -56.70 -22.68 -7.81
C ALA A 87 -56.94 -24.11 -8.33
N TYR A 88 -55.91 -24.96 -8.35
CA TYR A 88 -56.02 -26.38 -8.68
C TYR A 88 -56.95 -27.11 -7.68
N SER A 89 -56.77 -26.96 -6.39
CA SER A 89 -57.59 -27.60 -5.36
C SER A 89 -59.09 -27.21 -5.47
N LEU A 90 -59.33 -25.94 -5.81
CA LEU A 90 -60.68 -25.47 -6.12
C LEU A 90 -61.22 -26.15 -7.37
N SER A 91 -60.45 -26.32 -8.43
CA SER A 91 -60.90 -26.94 -9.69
C SER A 91 -61.29 -28.42 -9.57
N VAL A 92 -60.68 -29.12 -8.61
CA VAL A 92 -60.98 -30.55 -8.37
C VAL A 92 -62.04 -30.76 -7.30
N ASN A 93 -62.47 -29.69 -6.61
CA ASN A 93 -63.48 -29.76 -5.56
C ASN A 93 -64.83 -30.25 -6.10
N ASN A 94 -65.51 -31.17 -5.40
CA ASN A 94 -66.71 -31.80 -5.86
C ASN A 94 -67.88 -30.83 -6.02
N ASN A 95 -68.03 -29.85 -5.13
CA ASN A 95 -69.08 -28.83 -5.23
C ASN A 95 -68.86 -27.91 -6.42
N VAL A 96 -67.58 -27.54 -6.71
CA VAL A 96 -67.22 -26.75 -7.87
C VAL A 96 -67.47 -27.53 -9.17
N LYS A 97 -67.11 -28.81 -9.23
CA LYS A 97 -67.39 -29.69 -10.40
C LYS A 97 -68.86 -29.89 -10.61
N TYR A 98 -69.64 -30.05 -9.52
CA TYR A 98 -71.08 -30.21 -9.60
C TYR A 98 -71.75 -28.97 -10.19
N LEU A 99 -71.39 -27.78 -9.74
CA LEU A 99 -71.90 -26.51 -10.29
C LEU A 99 -71.48 -26.28 -11.74
N ALA A 100 -70.29 -26.72 -12.12
CA ALA A 100 -69.79 -26.61 -13.51
C ALA A 100 -70.53 -27.53 -14.49
N TYR A 101 -71.03 -28.70 -14.05
CA TYR A 101 -71.64 -29.72 -14.93
C TYR A 101 -73.17 -29.49 -15.10
N ARG A 102 -73.88 -28.99 -14.08
CA ARG A 102 -75.34 -28.88 -14.12
C ARG A 102 -75.85 -27.49 -14.54
N PRO A 103 -76.85 -27.40 -15.41
CA PRO A 103 -77.55 -26.17 -15.72
C PRO A 103 -78.48 -25.75 -14.55
N SER A 104 -78.75 -24.47 -14.42
CA SER A 104 -79.19 -23.62 -13.31
C SER A 104 -80.53 -23.89 -12.58
N VAL A 105 -81.09 -25.07 -12.51
CA VAL A 105 -82.47 -25.27 -11.91
C VAL A 105 -82.64 -26.59 -11.11
N SER A 106 -82.17 -26.62 -9.85
CA SER A 106 -82.68 -27.59 -8.86
C SER A 106 -82.34 -27.12 -7.44
N GLY A 107 -83.14 -27.47 -6.41
CA GLY A 107 -82.96 -27.02 -5.02
C GLY A 107 -81.62 -27.35 -4.37
N ASP A 108 -80.95 -28.43 -4.76
CA ASP A 108 -79.60 -28.80 -4.28
C ASP A 108 -78.51 -27.84 -4.71
N ILE A 109 -78.76 -27.01 -5.72
CA ILE A 109 -77.79 -26.06 -6.26
C ILE A 109 -77.50 -24.95 -5.26
N THR A 110 -78.52 -24.52 -4.50
CA THR A 110 -78.38 -23.41 -3.51
C THR A 110 -77.37 -23.80 -2.42
N ASN A 111 -77.49 -25.01 -1.87
CA ASN A 111 -76.56 -25.48 -0.83
C ASN A 111 -75.11 -25.59 -1.35
N ASN A 112 -74.95 -26.06 -2.57
CA ASN A 112 -73.58 -26.14 -3.18
C ASN A 112 -73.01 -24.75 -3.47
N ARG A 113 -73.84 -23.76 -3.92
CA ARG A 113 -73.41 -22.37 -4.11
C ARG A 113 -72.96 -21.72 -2.76
N GLU A 114 -73.76 -21.86 -1.71
CA GLU A 114 -73.39 -21.37 -0.38
C GLU A 114 -72.12 -22.06 0.14
N SER A 115 -72.00 -23.36 0.00
CA SER A 115 -70.80 -24.12 0.39
C SER A 115 -69.54 -23.64 -0.35
N VAL A 116 -69.63 -23.38 -1.66
CA VAL A 116 -68.51 -22.85 -2.43
C VAL A 116 -68.19 -21.43 -2.02
N LYS A 117 -69.17 -20.54 -1.84
CA LYS A 117 -69.00 -19.15 -1.34
C LYS A 117 -68.27 -19.13 0.00
N ASP A 118 -68.75 -19.95 0.95
CA ASP A 118 -68.12 -20.02 2.29
C ASP A 118 -66.71 -20.52 2.25
N MET A 119 -66.41 -21.55 1.42
CA MET A 119 -65.10 -22.04 1.17
C MET A 119 -64.15 -20.92 0.61
N LEU A 120 -64.64 -20.16 -0.40
CA LEU A 120 -63.89 -19.03 -0.97
C LEU A 120 -63.62 -17.94 0.07
N SER A 121 -64.59 -17.69 0.93
CA SER A 121 -64.43 -16.70 2.00
C SER A 121 -63.40 -17.12 3.06
N VAL A 122 -63.41 -18.39 3.46
CA VAL A 122 -62.39 -18.95 4.38
C VAL A 122 -60.99 -18.85 3.77
N ILE A 123 -60.85 -19.24 2.50
CA ILE A 123 -59.57 -19.19 1.80
C ILE A 123 -59.02 -17.75 1.69
N LYS A 124 -59.90 -16.80 1.30
CA LYS A 124 -59.53 -15.38 1.21
C LYS A 124 -59.09 -14.83 2.58
N ASN A 125 -59.79 -15.17 3.65
CA ASN A 125 -59.49 -14.68 5.00
C ASN A 125 -58.18 -15.33 5.55
N ALA A 126 -57.87 -16.54 5.13
CA ALA A 126 -56.62 -17.22 5.51
C ALA A 126 -55.38 -16.68 4.79
N ASN A 127 -55.51 -15.93 3.69
CA ASN A 127 -54.41 -15.44 2.89
C ASN A 127 -54.48 -13.91 2.77
N ALA A 128 -53.65 -13.23 3.54
CA ALA A 128 -53.67 -11.76 3.65
C ALA A 128 -53.41 -11.03 2.30
N TYR A 129 -52.68 -11.63 1.39
CA TYR A 129 -52.37 -11.07 0.07
C TYR A 129 -53.48 -11.36 -0.98
N VAL A 130 -54.48 -12.18 -0.69
CA VAL A 130 -55.61 -12.42 -1.57
C VAL A 130 -56.64 -11.31 -1.45
N ASP A 131 -56.94 -10.62 -2.56
CA ASP A 131 -58.03 -9.61 -2.61
C ASP A 131 -59.40 -10.28 -2.73
N SER A 132 -59.53 -11.13 -3.74
CA SER A 132 -60.79 -11.77 -4.05
C SER A 132 -60.58 -13.09 -4.83
N ILE A 133 -61.50 -14.00 -4.67
CA ILE A 133 -61.56 -15.27 -5.41
C ILE A 133 -62.93 -15.42 -6.00
N TYR A 134 -63.02 -15.79 -7.28
CA TYR A 134 -64.27 -16.09 -7.91
C TYR A 134 -64.16 -17.21 -8.96
N ILE A 135 -65.26 -17.89 -9.18
CA ILE A 135 -65.39 -18.98 -10.13
C ILE A 135 -66.51 -18.63 -11.08
N TYR A 136 -66.23 -18.55 -12.36
CA TYR A 136 -67.22 -18.36 -13.42
C TYR A 136 -67.54 -19.70 -14.03
N PHE A 137 -68.84 -20.04 -14.07
CA PHE A 137 -69.39 -21.27 -14.64
C PHE A 137 -70.01 -20.97 -16.02
N TYR A 138 -69.42 -21.56 -17.08
CA TYR A 138 -69.85 -21.27 -18.47
C TYR A 138 -71.23 -21.75 -18.81
N ASN A 139 -71.69 -22.86 -18.17
CA ASN A 139 -72.98 -23.45 -18.46
C ASN A 139 -74.15 -22.66 -17.85
N SER A 140 -73.99 -22.11 -16.68
CA SER A 140 -75.03 -21.35 -15.97
C SER A 140 -74.94 -19.86 -16.20
N GLY A 141 -73.76 -19.33 -16.66
CA GLY A 141 -73.51 -17.91 -16.74
C GLY A 141 -73.36 -17.25 -15.39
N GLU A 142 -73.11 -18.03 -14.32
CA GLU A 142 -73.03 -17.53 -12.93
C GLU A 142 -71.61 -17.38 -12.50
N VAL A 143 -71.37 -16.37 -11.65
CA VAL A 143 -70.10 -16.15 -10.96
C VAL A 143 -70.33 -16.32 -9.45
N VAL A 144 -69.66 -17.29 -8.85
CA VAL A 144 -69.59 -17.47 -7.40
C VAL A 144 -68.32 -16.85 -6.87
N SER A 145 -68.44 -15.91 -5.97
CA SER A 145 -67.31 -15.21 -5.36
C SER A 145 -67.35 -15.32 -3.82
N ASN A 146 -66.26 -14.95 -3.20
CA ASN A 146 -66.20 -14.84 -1.73
C ASN A 146 -67.20 -13.79 -1.15
N LEU A 147 -67.77 -12.93 -1.99
CA LEU A 147 -68.76 -11.94 -1.60
C LEU A 147 -70.23 -12.38 -1.87
N GLY A 148 -70.44 -13.33 -2.74
CA GLY A 148 -71.76 -13.78 -3.10
C GLY A 148 -71.83 -14.42 -4.53
N VAL A 149 -73.08 -14.68 -4.96
CA VAL A 149 -73.34 -15.25 -6.27
C VAL A 149 -74.02 -14.20 -7.14
N SER A 150 -73.58 -14.03 -8.38
CA SER A 150 -74.17 -13.10 -9.36
C SER A 150 -74.14 -13.67 -10.76
N GLY A 151 -75.04 -13.15 -11.64
CA GLY A 151 -74.89 -13.43 -13.05
C GLY A 151 -73.66 -12.72 -13.65
N TYR A 152 -73.10 -13.31 -14.72
CA TYR A 152 -71.92 -12.74 -15.42
C TYR A 152 -72.13 -11.28 -15.84
N GLU A 153 -73.34 -10.95 -16.36
CA GLU A 153 -73.62 -9.61 -16.87
C GLU A 153 -73.63 -8.51 -15.81
N VAL A 154 -73.96 -8.83 -14.57
CA VAL A 154 -73.95 -7.89 -13.44
C VAL A 154 -72.70 -7.98 -12.58
N PHE A 155 -71.79 -8.87 -12.89
CA PHE A 155 -70.56 -9.04 -12.15
C PHE A 155 -69.61 -7.86 -12.38
N GLN A 156 -69.14 -7.24 -11.33
CA GLN A 156 -68.37 -5.98 -11.39
C GLN A 156 -67.05 -6.11 -12.11
N ASP A 157 -66.45 -7.30 -12.11
CA ASP A 157 -65.11 -7.55 -12.66
C ASP A 157 -65.20 -8.51 -13.91
N LYS A 158 -66.27 -8.42 -14.68
CA LYS A 158 -66.55 -9.27 -15.85
C LYS A 158 -65.48 -9.10 -16.94
N GLU A 159 -64.83 -7.95 -17.05
CA GLU A 159 -63.76 -7.70 -18.07
C GLU A 159 -62.59 -8.68 -17.90
N ALA A 160 -62.21 -9.05 -16.69
CA ALA A 160 -61.18 -10.04 -16.45
C ALA A 160 -61.61 -11.45 -16.91
N LEU A 161 -62.89 -11.78 -16.75
CA LEU A 161 -63.42 -13.08 -17.18
C LEU A 161 -63.62 -13.16 -18.70
N ALA A 162 -63.82 -12.01 -19.37
CA ALA A 162 -64.01 -11.92 -20.80
C ALA A 162 -62.70 -12.17 -21.61
N LEU A 163 -61.55 -11.97 -20.98
CA LEU A 163 -60.21 -12.20 -21.59
C LEU A 163 -59.99 -13.70 -21.91
N PHE A 164 -60.84 -14.62 -21.43
CA PHE A 164 -60.63 -16.05 -21.50
C PHE A 164 -61.80 -16.76 -22.21
N SER A 165 -61.48 -17.30 -23.36
CA SER A 165 -62.42 -18.14 -24.10
C SER A 165 -62.50 -19.57 -23.53
N LYS A 166 -63.58 -20.33 -23.94
CA LYS A 166 -63.74 -21.73 -23.55
C LYS A 166 -62.57 -22.66 -23.98
N ASP A 167 -61.79 -22.24 -24.95
CA ASP A 167 -60.69 -23.02 -25.55
C ASP A 167 -59.28 -22.67 -24.97
N MET A 168 -59.24 -22.13 -23.79
CA MET A 168 -57.98 -21.81 -23.12
C MET A 168 -57.06 -23.02 -22.90
N PRO A 169 -55.78 -22.90 -23.22
CA PRO A 169 -54.81 -23.94 -22.89
C PRO A 169 -54.76 -24.14 -21.35
N ALA A 170 -54.41 -25.35 -20.95
CA ALA A 170 -54.33 -25.77 -19.55
C ALA A 170 -53.22 -25.07 -18.74
N LYS A 171 -52.69 -23.94 -19.22
CA LYS A 171 -51.63 -23.17 -18.51
C LYS A 171 -52.26 -22.16 -17.58
N ASN A 172 -51.72 -22.11 -16.40
CA ASN A 172 -52.00 -21.00 -15.45
C ASN A 172 -51.50 -19.71 -16.08
N ILE A 173 -52.37 -18.73 -16.21
CA ILE A 173 -51.99 -17.43 -16.74
C ILE A 173 -51.92 -16.49 -15.57
N LEU A 174 -50.77 -15.81 -15.49
CA LEU A 174 -50.54 -14.75 -14.56
C LEU A 174 -50.76 -13.42 -15.31
N LEU A 175 -51.75 -12.65 -14.89
CA LEU A 175 -52.15 -11.44 -15.59
C LEU A 175 -52.10 -10.22 -14.64
N PRO A 176 -51.22 -9.23 -14.92
CA PRO A 176 -51.30 -7.96 -14.22
C PRO A 176 -52.49 -7.15 -14.75
N ARG A 177 -53.31 -6.60 -13.86
CA ARG A 177 -54.48 -5.82 -14.25
C ARG A 177 -54.86 -4.79 -13.21
N ILE A 178 -55.67 -3.81 -13.62
CA ILE A 178 -56.24 -2.79 -12.75
C ILE A 178 -57.72 -3.16 -12.53
N LYS A 179 -58.13 -3.19 -11.28
CA LYS A 179 -59.55 -3.39 -10.96
C LYS A 179 -60.31 -2.12 -11.31
N LYS A 180 -61.41 -2.26 -12.07
CA LYS A 180 -62.23 -1.14 -12.53
C LYS A 180 -62.64 -0.26 -11.34
N ASN A 181 -62.31 1.04 -11.38
CA ASN A 181 -62.67 2.08 -10.40
C ASN A 181 -62.04 2.01 -9.01
N LYS A 182 -61.07 1.15 -8.73
CA LYS A 182 -60.33 1.13 -7.47
C LYS A 182 -58.90 0.67 -7.65
N TYR A 183 -57.94 1.46 -7.21
CA TYR A 183 -56.68 0.92 -6.80
C TYR A 183 -56.94 -0.20 -5.79
N PRO A 184 -56.24 -1.33 -5.83
CA PRO A 184 -54.87 -1.50 -6.29
C PRO A 184 -54.74 -2.30 -7.60
N TYR A 185 -53.49 -2.38 -8.11
CA TYR A 185 -53.16 -3.37 -9.11
C TYR A 185 -53.32 -4.78 -8.56
N LEU A 186 -53.90 -5.65 -9.39
CA LEU A 186 -54.11 -7.06 -9.07
C LEU A 186 -53.21 -7.93 -9.97
N LEU A 187 -52.62 -8.94 -9.36
CA LEU A 187 -52.01 -10.04 -10.05
C LEU A 187 -53.02 -11.19 -10.02
N THR A 188 -53.59 -11.55 -11.17
CA THR A 188 -54.65 -12.55 -11.26
C THR A 188 -54.07 -13.87 -11.77
N VAL A 189 -54.28 -14.93 -10.99
CA VAL A 189 -54.02 -16.31 -11.38
C VAL A 189 -55.32 -16.90 -11.89
N LEU A 190 -55.29 -17.35 -13.15
CA LEU A 190 -56.45 -17.96 -13.81
C LEU A 190 -56.23 -19.46 -13.98
N TYR A 191 -57.30 -20.24 -13.67
CA TYR A 191 -57.24 -21.68 -13.75
C TYR A 191 -58.56 -22.27 -14.31
N PRO A 192 -58.52 -23.12 -15.35
CA PRO A 192 -59.77 -23.69 -15.94
C PRO A 192 -60.36 -24.77 -15.03
N VAL A 193 -61.67 -24.80 -14.93
CA VAL A 193 -62.44 -25.91 -14.33
C VAL A 193 -62.75 -26.91 -15.39
N ARG A 194 -62.27 -28.15 -15.24
CA ARG A 194 -62.47 -29.25 -16.18
C ARG A 194 -63.17 -30.42 -15.52
N VAL A 195 -64.14 -31.03 -16.19
CA VAL A 195 -64.88 -32.20 -15.71
C VAL A 195 -64.87 -33.27 -16.79
N GLY A 196 -64.41 -34.48 -16.49
CA GLY A 196 -64.55 -35.68 -17.31
C GLY A 196 -63.92 -35.65 -18.69
N GLY A 197 -62.82 -35.01 -18.96
CA GLY A 197 -62.11 -34.94 -20.25
C GLY A 197 -62.79 -34.01 -21.29
N SER A 198 -63.86 -33.31 -20.90
CA SER A 198 -64.48 -32.26 -21.70
C SER A 198 -63.63 -31.00 -21.69
N GLY A 199 -63.87 -30.07 -22.60
CA GLY A 199 -63.25 -28.73 -22.57
C GLY A 199 -63.47 -28.01 -21.27
N SER A 200 -62.98 -26.83 -21.10
CA SER A 200 -63.17 -26.01 -19.89
C SER A 200 -64.64 -25.68 -19.67
N MET A 201 -65.19 -26.01 -18.50
CA MET A 201 -66.57 -25.75 -18.11
C MET A 201 -66.70 -24.50 -17.20
N GLY A 202 -65.61 -23.93 -16.79
CA GLY A 202 -65.56 -22.73 -15.95
C GLY A 202 -64.13 -22.21 -15.76
N LEU A 203 -64.06 -21.07 -15.12
CA LEU A 203 -62.81 -20.38 -14.88
C LEU A 203 -62.71 -19.96 -13.40
N ILE A 204 -61.60 -20.29 -12.76
CA ILE A 204 -61.27 -19.83 -11.43
C ILE A 204 -60.36 -18.64 -11.59
N ALA A 205 -60.66 -17.54 -10.90
CA ALA A 205 -59.76 -16.38 -10.80
C ALA A 205 -59.41 -16.14 -9.33
N VAL A 206 -58.11 -16.16 -9.04
CA VAL A 206 -57.57 -15.78 -7.76
C VAL A 206 -56.82 -14.48 -7.93
N ASN A 207 -57.32 -13.43 -7.28
CA ASN A 207 -56.75 -12.08 -7.39
C ASN A 207 -55.87 -11.80 -6.21
N LEU A 208 -54.62 -11.51 -6.45
CA LEU A 208 -53.64 -11.08 -5.46
C LEU A 208 -53.53 -9.55 -5.49
N ASP A 209 -53.64 -8.92 -4.34
CA ASP A 209 -53.40 -7.50 -4.16
C ASP A 209 -51.88 -7.23 -4.17
N VAL A 210 -51.40 -6.48 -5.16
CA VAL A 210 -49.98 -6.25 -5.36
C VAL A 210 -49.33 -5.53 -4.19
N GLU A 211 -50.05 -4.57 -3.57
CA GLU A 211 -49.53 -3.85 -2.42
C GLU A 211 -49.41 -4.74 -1.18
N LYS A 212 -50.47 -5.54 -0.91
CA LYS A 212 -50.44 -6.49 0.21
C LYS A 212 -49.40 -7.60 -0.02
N LEU A 213 -49.27 -8.03 -1.25
CA LEU A 213 -48.25 -8.98 -1.65
C LEU A 213 -46.81 -8.41 -1.41
N GLY A 214 -46.58 -7.16 -1.82
CA GLY A 214 -45.32 -6.47 -1.58
C GLY A 214 -45.03 -6.35 -0.06
N ASN A 215 -46.04 -6.03 0.74
CA ASN A 215 -45.88 -6.01 2.19
C ASN A 215 -45.61 -7.40 2.78
N TYR A 216 -46.28 -8.44 2.27
CA TYR A 216 -46.02 -9.82 2.70
C TYR A 216 -44.62 -10.32 2.34
N ILE A 217 -44.16 -10.06 1.10
CA ILE A 217 -42.83 -10.42 0.64
C ILE A 217 -41.75 -9.59 1.34
N GLY A 218 -42.01 -8.28 1.55
CA GLY A 218 -41.06 -7.34 2.16
C GLY A 218 -41.06 -7.33 3.68
N SER A 219 -42.00 -8.01 4.38
CA SER A 219 -42.07 -8.09 5.86
C SER A 219 -40.93 -8.94 6.46
N GLY A 220 -40.19 -9.69 5.65
CA GLY A 220 -38.96 -10.34 6.05
C GLY A 220 -37.74 -9.48 5.74
N SER A 221 -37.30 -8.67 6.70
CA SER A 221 -35.93 -8.08 6.83
C SER A 221 -35.36 -7.18 5.71
N TYR A 222 -36.05 -6.97 4.59
CA TYR A 222 -35.46 -6.31 3.39
C TYR A 222 -35.98 -4.91 3.07
N ARG A 223 -37.05 -4.46 3.76
CA ARG A 223 -37.34 -3.03 3.83
C ARG A 223 -36.49 -2.38 4.92
N SER A 224 -35.21 -2.14 4.62
CA SER A 224 -34.56 -1.03 5.31
C SER A 224 -35.33 0.23 4.93
N ALA A 225 -35.50 1.15 5.87
CA ALA A 225 -36.30 2.35 5.74
C ALA A 225 -35.97 3.27 4.56
N ASP A 226 -35.03 2.90 3.73
CA ASP A 226 -34.61 3.62 2.54
C ASP A 226 -35.37 3.10 1.33
N ALA A 227 -36.13 3.96 0.71
CA ALA A 227 -36.92 3.78 -0.52
C ALA A 227 -36.11 3.45 -1.80
N ALA A 228 -34.97 2.79 -1.65
CA ALA A 228 -33.95 2.59 -2.65
C ALA A 228 -33.92 1.17 -3.25
N LEU A 229 -34.89 0.32 -2.89
CA LEU A 229 -34.92 -1.08 -3.34
C LEU A 229 -36.22 -1.34 -4.07
N LYS A 230 -36.17 -1.90 -5.30
CA LYS A 230 -37.34 -2.16 -6.15
C LYS A 230 -37.27 -3.56 -6.74
N LEU A 231 -38.35 -4.32 -6.61
CA LEU A 231 -38.52 -5.61 -7.26
C LEU A 231 -39.44 -5.48 -8.47
N LEU A 232 -38.96 -5.88 -9.62
CA LEU A 232 -39.73 -5.96 -10.88
C LEU A 232 -39.77 -7.41 -11.35
N ILE A 233 -40.91 -7.84 -11.83
CA ILE A 233 -41.09 -9.17 -12.42
C ILE A 233 -41.67 -8.98 -13.80
N PHE A 234 -40.98 -9.51 -14.79
CA PHE A 234 -41.41 -9.50 -16.19
C PHE A 234 -41.81 -10.90 -16.64
N ASP A 235 -42.57 -10.95 -17.74
CA ASP A 235 -42.81 -12.17 -18.46
C ASP A 235 -41.51 -12.67 -19.16
N GLU A 236 -41.53 -13.85 -19.72
CA GLU A 236 -40.39 -14.46 -20.43
C GLU A 236 -39.88 -13.59 -21.58
N SER A 237 -40.77 -12.83 -22.23
CA SER A 237 -40.41 -11.95 -23.36
C SER A 237 -39.82 -10.61 -22.92
N MET A 238 -39.92 -10.25 -21.66
CA MET A 238 -39.59 -8.91 -21.11
C MET A 238 -40.48 -7.79 -21.65
N GLU A 239 -41.58 -8.12 -22.30
CA GLU A 239 -42.50 -7.14 -22.85
C GLU A 239 -43.50 -6.64 -21.79
N THR A 240 -43.97 -7.56 -20.91
CA THR A 240 -44.97 -7.26 -19.92
C THR A 240 -44.39 -7.24 -18.52
N LEU A 241 -44.54 -6.11 -17.83
CA LEU A 241 -44.25 -6.02 -16.40
C LEU A 241 -45.40 -6.69 -15.63
N VAL A 242 -45.15 -7.85 -15.06
CA VAL A 242 -46.12 -8.67 -14.33
C VAL A 242 -46.33 -8.16 -12.91
N TYR A 243 -45.30 -7.70 -12.26
CA TYR A 243 -45.31 -7.24 -10.88
C TYR A 243 -44.32 -6.13 -10.63
N SER A 244 -44.67 -5.19 -9.81
CA SER A 244 -43.76 -4.21 -9.21
C SER A 244 -44.21 -3.92 -7.75
N ASP A 245 -43.28 -3.85 -6.84
CA ASP A 245 -43.50 -3.42 -5.47
C ASP A 245 -43.85 -1.93 -5.38
N GLU A 246 -43.55 -1.15 -6.42
CA GLU A 246 -43.96 0.22 -6.58
C GLU A 246 -44.88 0.37 -7.80
N TYR A 247 -46.18 0.53 -7.56
CA TYR A 247 -47.21 0.59 -8.59
C TYR A 247 -47.00 1.73 -9.62
N ARG A 248 -46.30 2.81 -9.24
CA ARG A 248 -45.99 3.94 -10.12
C ARG A 248 -45.14 3.53 -11.30
N LEU A 249 -44.28 2.53 -11.14
CA LEU A 249 -43.41 2.02 -12.20
C LEU A 249 -44.21 1.38 -13.35
N LEU A 250 -45.40 0.88 -13.07
CA LEU A 250 -46.30 0.37 -14.11
C LEU A 250 -46.80 1.47 -15.06
N GLN A 251 -46.63 2.76 -14.67
CA GLN A 251 -47.04 3.92 -15.44
C GLN A 251 -45.86 4.69 -16.07
N GLU A 252 -44.64 4.26 -15.85
CA GLU A 252 -43.42 4.92 -16.38
C GLU A 252 -42.73 4.04 -17.46
N PRO A 253 -43.29 3.98 -18.69
CA PRO A 253 -42.82 3.05 -19.71
C PRO A 253 -41.38 3.32 -20.19
N GLU A 254 -40.93 4.58 -20.18
CA GLU A 254 -39.60 4.96 -20.71
C GLU A 254 -38.45 4.36 -19.87
N GLU A 255 -38.57 4.36 -18.55
CA GLU A 255 -37.52 3.82 -17.68
C GLU A 255 -37.54 2.28 -17.68
N ILE A 256 -38.74 1.70 -17.81
CA ILE A 256 -38.94 0.25 -17.91
C ILE A 256 -38.40 -0.28 -19.24
N GLU A 257 -38.53 0.49 -20.32
CA GLU A 257 -38.00 0.13 -21.65
C GLU A 257 -36.47 -0.08 -21.62
N LYS A 258 -35.74 0.69 -20.84
CA LYS A 258 -34.31 0.51 -20.68
C LYS A 258 -33.95 -0.85 -20.02
N LEU A 259 -34.83 -1.35 -19.15
CA LEU A 259 -34.64 -2.63 -18.47
C LEU A 259 -34.95 -3.84 -19.34
N LYS A 260 -35.72 -3.66 -20.42
CA LYS A 260 -36.02 -4.75 -21.38
C LYS A 260 -34.77 -5.27 -22.08
N SER A 261 -33.71 -4.45 -22.16
CA SER A 261 -32.41 -4.84 -22.71
C SER A 261 -31.56 -5.69 -21.78
N PHE A 262 -32.02 -5.94 -20.54
CA PHE A 262 -31.26 -6.71 -19.56
C PHE A 262 -30.97 -8.12 -20.07
N PRO A 263 -29.73 -8.62 -19.99
CA PRO A 263 -29.36 -9.92 -20.56
C PRO A 263 -30.15 -11.07 -19.96
N LYS A 264 -30.44 -12.06 -20.82
CA LYS A 264 -31.04 -13.33 -20.41
C LYS A 264 -29.99 -14.18 -19.74
N ASN A 265 -30.16 -14.51 -18.48
CA ASN A 265 -29.26 -15.41 -17.78
C ASN A 265 -29.98 -16.18 -16.68
N GLU A 266 -29.67 -17.49 -16.60
CA GLU A 266 -30.16 -18.38 -15.54
C GLU A 266 -29.41 -18.21 -14.21
N GLU A 267 -28.17 -17.72 -14.28
CA GLU A 267 -27.41 -17.30 -13.11
C GLU A 267 -27.68 -15.81 -12.83
N ILE A 268 -27.58 -15.42 -11.58
CA ILE A 268 -27.79 -14.02 -11.18
C ILE A 268 -26.69 -13.18 -11.85
N LEU A 269 -27.13 -12.23 -12.67
CA LEU A 269 -26.26 -11.23 -13.30
C LEU A 269 -26.56 -9.86 -12.70
N SER A 270 -25.50 -9.08 -12.47
CA SER A 270 -25.63 -7.72 -11.92
C SER A 270 -24.96 -6.71 -12.83
N GLU A 271 -25.72 -5.70 -13.26
CA GLU A 271 -25.25 -4.59 -14.11
C GLU A 271 -25.68 -3.24 -13.54
N VAL A 272 -25.01 -2.15 -13.98
CA VAL A 272 -25.34 -0.80 -13.55
C VAL A 272 -26.07 -0.06 -14.65
N TYR A 273 -27.27 0.44 -14.33
CA TYR A 273 -28.12 1.24 -15.22
C TYR A 273 -28.30 2.67 -14.68
N THR A 274 -28.52 3.60 -15.59
CA THR A 274 -28.91 4.97 -15.23
C THR A 274 -30.42 5.09 -15.38
N LEU A 275 -31.14 5.11 -14.25
CA LEU A 275 -32.60 5.17 -14.17
C LEU A 275 -32.99 6.31 -13.26
N TRP A 276 -34.11 7.00 -13.54
CA TRP A 276 -34.63 8.12 -12.74
C TRP A 276 -33.58 9.17 -12.33
N GLY A 277 -32.63 9.45 -13.24
CA GLY A 277 -31.55 10.42 -12.99
C GLY A 277 -30.46 9.97 -12.00
N GLY A 278 -30.46 8.73 -11.57
CA GLY A 278 -29.45 8.13 -10.68
C GLY A 278 -28.86 6.82 -11.21
N SER A 279 -27.76 6.38 -10.58
CA SER A 279 -27.16 5.09 -10.86
C SER A 279 -27.81 4.00 -10.03
N TRP A 280 -28.23 2.92 -10.68
CA TRP A 280 -28.90 1.77 -10.05
C TRP A 280 -28.15 0.49 -10.42
N ALA A 281 -27.90 -0.33 -9.43
CA ALA A 281 -27.46 -1.70 -9.66
C ALA A 281 -28.69 -2.57 -9.86
N VAL A 282 -28.74 -3.25 -11.01
CA VAL A 282 -29.81 -4.15 -11.40
C VAL A 282 -29.26 -5.56 -11.36
N SER A 283 -29.81 -6.39 -10.49
CA SER A 283 -29.53 -7.82 -10.43
C SER A 283 -30.71 -8.58 -11.02
N GLY A 284 -30.48 -9.49 -11.95
CA GLY A 284 -31.51 -10.21 -12.65
C GLY A 284 -31.34 -11.71 -12.63
N LEU A 285 -32.47 -12.44 -12.61
CA LEU A 285 -32.58 -13.89 -12.64
C LEU A 285 -33.73 -14.31 -13.54
N GLU A 286 -33.52 -15.25 -14.44
CA GLU A 286 -34.57 -15.92 -15.23
C GLU A 286 -34.91 -17.26 -14.58
N SER A 287 -36.18 -17.39 -14.17
CA SER A 287 -36.65 -18.63 -13.56
C SER A 287 -37.16 -19.61 -14.63
N ARG A 288 -36.59 -20.80 -14.67
CA ARG A 288 -37.08 -21.90 -15.52
C ARG A 288 -38.40 -22.51 -15.06
N GLU A 289 -38.73 -22.35 -13.79
CA GLU A 289 -39.90 -23.02 -13.17
C GLU A 289 -41.21 -22.32 -13.47
N ASP A 290 -41.21 -21.01 -13.52
CA ASP A 290 -42.39 -20.20 -13.77
C ASP A 290 -42.36 -19.39 -15.06
N GLY A 291 -41.20 -19.32 -15.72
CA GLY A 291 -40.98 -18.58 -16.96
C GLY A 291 -40.99 -17.06 -16.75
N LEU A 292 -40.72 -16.61 -15.53
CA LEU A 292 -40.69 -15.20 -15.21
C LEU A 292 -39.26 -14.72 -15.04
N ARG A 293 -39.06 -13.43 -15.25
CA ARG A 293 -37.79 -12.74 -14.97
C ARG A 293 -37.91 -11.79 -13.82
N TYR A 294 -37.03 -11.98 -12.88
CA TYR A 294 -36.96 -11.21 -11.66
C TYR A 294 -35.82 -10.23 -11.76
N LEU A 295 -36.09 -8.95 -11.62
CA LEU A 295 -35.11 -7.88 -11.55
C LEU A 295 -35.19 -7.19 -10.18
N TYR A 296 -34.07 -7.11 -9.52
CA TYR A 296 -33.93 -6.42 -8.25
C TYR A 296 -33.05 -5.19 -8.42
N LEU A 297 -33.61 -4.01 -8.17
CA LEU A 297 -32.96 -2.74 -8.36
C LEU A 297 -32.57 -2.16 -7.02
N SER A 298 -31.32 -1.80 -6.87
CA SER A 298 -30.82 -1.09 -5.69
C SER A 298 -30.12 0.22 -6.08
N SER A 299 -30.43 1.29 -5.37
CA SER A 299 -29.76 2.57 -5.60
C SER A 299 -28.30 2.52 -5.22
N MET A 300 -27.42 2.99 -6.10
CA MET A 300 -26.00 3.12 -5.79
C MET A 300 -25.67 4.29 -4.87
N GLN A 301 -26.64 5.14 -4.49
CA GLN A 301 -26.42 6.27 -3.59
C GLN A 301 -25.89 5.83 -2.22
N GLU A 302 -26.45 4.76 -1.65
CA GLU A 302 -25.98 4.22 -0.37
C GLU A 302 -24.55 3.67 -0.47
N PHE A 303 -24.26 2.93 -1.55
CA PHE A 303 -22.91 2.47 -1.85
C PHE A 303 -21.94 3.65 -2.02
N GLU A 304 -22.32 4.69 -2.76
CA GLU A 304 -21.50 5.89 -2.94
C GLU A 304 -21.27 6.62 -1.62
N LYS A 305 -22.27 6.71 -0.74
CA LYS A 305 -22.15 7.29 0.60
C LYS A 305 -21.15 6.51 1.43
N GLN A 306 -21.29 5.18 1.52
CA GLN A 306 -20.37 4.30 2.24
C GLN A 306 -18.95 4.40 1.68
N ASN A 307 -18.81 4.46 0.36
CA ASN A 307 -17.52 4.62 -0.31
C ASN A 307 -16.85 5.98 0.01
N LYS A 308 -17.62 7.08 0.01
CA LYS A 308 -17.15 8.42 0.42
C LYS A 308 -16.70 8.45 1.89
N GLU A 309 -17.45 7.79 2.78
CA GLU A 309 -17.08 7.67 4.19
C GLU A 309 -15.79 6.86 4.36
N ALA A 310 -15.65 5.74 3.64
CA ALA A 310 -14.43 4.92 3.62
C ALA A 310 -13.23 5.73 3.09
N ASP A 311 -13.40 6.44 1.98
CA ASP A 311 -12.36 7.33 1.40
C ASP A 311 -11.96 8.44 2.36
N THR A 312 -12.89 8.97 3.14
CA THR A 312 -12.61 10.00 4.15
C THR A 312 -11.78 9.44 5.30
N ARG A 313 -12.12 8.23 5.79
CA ARG A 313 -11.32 7.53 6.82
C ARG A 313 -9.92 7.21 6.33
N ILE A 314 -9.78 6.70 5.09
CA ILE A 314 -8.48 6.41 4.48
C ILE A 314 -7.63 7.69 4.38
N ARG A 315 -8.22 8.82 3.95
CA ARG A 315 -7.53 10.12 3.91
C ARG A 315 -7.09 10.59 5.30
N GLN A 316 -7.93 10.44 6.32
CA GLN A 316 -7.56 10.78 7.71
C GLN A 316 -6.38 9.94 8.19
N VAL A 317 -6.40 8.62 7.95
CA VAL A 317 -5.29 7.72 8.28
C VAL A 317 -4.02 8.11 7.51
N ALA A 318 -4.14 8.43 6.21
CA ALA A 318 -3.00 8.87 5.39
C ALA A 318 -2.37 10.16 5.90
N VAL A 319 -3.18 11.13 6.36
CA VAL A 319 -2.66 12.38 6.96
C VAL A 319 -1.98 12.10 8.29
N LEU A 320 -2.56 11.28 9.16
CA LEU A 320 -1.97 10.92 10.44
C LEU A 320 -0.65 10.16 10.27
N THR A 321 -0.61 9.18 9.37
CA THR A 321 0.62 8.43 9.07
C THR A 321 1.67 9.32 8.42
N GLY A 322 1.28 10.26 7.55
CA GLY A 322 2.17 11.27 6.97
C GLY A 322 2.80 12.18 8.03
N MET A 323 2.01 12.67 8.99
CA MET A 323 2.51 13.45 10.12
C MET A 323 3.48 12.64 11.00
N LEU A 324 3.17 11.37 11.25
CA LEU A 324 4.05 10.47 11.99
C LEU A 324 5.37 10.24 11.27
N CYS A 325 5.33 10.02 9.94
CA CYS A 325 6.54 9.89 9.11
C CYS A 325 7.39 11.16 9.15
N LEU A 326 6.77 12.34 9.08
CA LEU A 326 7.46 13.64 9.23
C LEU A 326 8.18 13.73 10.57
N LEU A 327 7.49 13.40 11.67
CA LEU A 327 8.06 13.42 13.01
C LEU A 327 9.23 12.44 13.13
N LEU A 328 9.06 11.21 12.66
CA LEU A 328 10.09 10.18 12.69
C LEU A 328 11.32 10.58 11.84
N ALA A 329 11.10 11.08 10.62
CA ALA A 329 12.16 11.55 9.75
C ALA A 329 12.95 12.69 10.41
N PHE A 330 12.26 13.63 11.08
CA PHE A 330 12.89 14.71 11.81
C PHE A 330 13.72 14.21 13.01
N LEU A 331 13.17 13.31 13.81
CA LEU A 331 13.87 12.73 14.96
C LEU A 331 15.12 11.95 14.53
N LEU A 332 14.99 11.15 13.46
CA LEU A 332 16.10 10.39 12.89
C LEU A 332 17.16 11.32 12.29
N ALA A 333 16.77 12.36 11.57
CA ALA A 333 17.70 13.36 11.03
C ALA A 333 18.49 14.07 12.14
N VAL A 334 17.81 14.48 13.22
CA VAL A 334 18.46 15.07 14.40
C VAL A 334 19.40 14.07 15.07
N TRP A 335 19.01 12.81 15.19
CA TRP A 335 19.85 11.76 15.78
C TRP A 335 21.12 11.50 14.96
N VAL A 336 21.02 11.43 13.64
CA VAL A 336 22.16 11.27 12.72
C VAL A 336 23.05 12.53 12.71
N TYR A 337 22.46 13.71 12.85
CA TYR A 337 23.21 14.98 12.85
C TYR A 337 23.99 15.24 14.13
N ARG A 338 23.53 14.72 15.29
CA ARG A 338 24.19 14.94 16.59
C ARG A 338 25.70 14.62 16.60
N PRO A 339 26.20 13.48 16.09
CA PRO A 339 27.64 13.21 16.04
C PRO A 339 28.39 14.19 15.15
N VAL A 340 27.82 14.56 14.00
CA VAL A 340 28.43 15.56 13.09
C VAL A 340 28.61 16.89 13.79
N LYS A 341 27.58 17.36 14.50
CA LYS A 341 27.65 18.60 15.29
C LYS A 341 28.70 18.54 16.38
N ARG A 342 28.85 17.38 17.07
CA ARG A 342 29.91 17.22 18.10
C ARG A 342 31.30 17.30 17.47
N THR A 343 31.54 16.67 16.34
CA THR A 343 32.81 16.74 15.63
C THR A 343 33.14 18.14 15.19
N LEU A 344 32.18 18.87 14.63
CA LEU A 344 32.36 20.30 14.29
C LEU A 344 32.69 21.17 15.50
N HIS A 345 32.06 20.92 16.64
CA HIS A 345 32.33 21.65 17.87
C HIS A 345 33.78 21.43 18.34
N VAL A 346 34.23 20.18 18.36
CA VAL A 346 35.63 19.84 18.72
C VAL A 346 36.61 20.51 17.77
N LEU A 347 36.36 20.46 16.46
CA LEU A 347 37.21 21.14 15.47
C LEU A 347 37.24 22.66 15.66
N SER A 348 36.12 23.27 16.08
CA SER A 348 36.05 24.71 16.35
C SER A 348 36.83 25.14 17.60
N GLU A 349 36.88 24.27 18.63
CA GLU A 349 37.66 24.53 19.88
C GLU A 349 39.17 24.43 19.63
N VAL A 350 39.61 23.55 18.71
CA VAL A 350 41.04 23.37 18.40
C VAL A 350 41.54 24.45 17.42
N SER A 351 40.75 25.48 17.10
CA SER A 351 41.09 26.59 16.18
C SER A 351 41.39 26.13 14.74
N MET A 352 40.97 24.93 14.38
CA MET A 352 41.15 24.39 13.03
C MET A 352 40.10 24.87 12.02
N LEU A 353 39.04 25.57 12.50
CA LEU A 353 38.05 26.22 11.65
C LEU A 353 38.41 27.71 11.55
N THR A 354 38.69 28.17 10.34
CA THR A 354 38.94 29.60 10.12
C THR A 354 37.62 30.40 10.23
N GLU A 355 37.70 31.70 10.54
CA GLU A 355 36.49 32.59 10.52
C GLU A 355 35.80 32.59 9.15
N TRP A 356 36.51 32.24 8.10
CA TRP A 356 36.03 32.13 6.73
C TRP A 356 35.04 30.94 6.58
N ASP A 357 35.34 29.79 7.16
CA ASP A 357 34.48 28.60 7.16
C ASP A 357 33.14 28.82 7.87
N ARG A 358 33.08 29.84 8.77
CA ARG A 358 31.83 30.26 9.44
C ARG A 358 30.96 31.19 8.59
N LYS A 359 31.54 31.95 7.67
CA LYS A 359 30.82 32.95 6.83
C LYS A 359 30.44 32.46 5.46
N GLU A 360 31.19 31.56 4.86
CA GLU A 360 30.81 30.93 3.58
C GLU A 360 29.95 29.69 3.80
N HIS A 361 29.04 29.46 2.88
CA HIS A 361 28.04 28.40 2.87
C HIS A 361 28.68 27.03 2.56
N VAL A 362 29.67 26.63 3.29
CA VAL A 362 30.39 25.37 3.11
C VAL A 362 29.59 24.24 3.73
N ASP A 363 29.46 23.13 3.01
CA ASP A 363 28.87 21.91 3.53
C ASP A 363 29.69 21.44 4.76
N GLU A 364 29.02 21.02 5.84
CA GLU A 364 29.69 20.58 7.09
C GLU A 364 30.70 19.44 6.84
N ILE A 365 30.45 18.56 5.85
CA ILE A 365 31.42 17.51 5.47
C ILE A 365 32.67 18.15 4.85
N GLU A 366 32.51 19.12 3.99
CA GLU A 366 33.61 19.81 3.35
C GLU A 366 34.47 20.57 4.37
N ALA A 367 33.83 21.21 5.38
CA ALA A 367 34.53 21.83 6.47
C ALA A 367 35.37 20.83 7.30
N ILE A 368 34.80 19.66 7.59
CA ILE A 368 35.52 18.58 8.30
C ILE A 368 36.68 18.07 7.44
N GLN A 369 36.48 17.85 6.15
CA GLN A 369 37.54 17.38 5.24
C GLN A 369 38.69 18.39 5.14
N ARG A 370 38.39 19.67 4.98
CA ARG A 370 39.41 20.74 4.95
C ARG A 370 40.19 20.80 6.26
N SER A 371 39.52 20.69 7.40
CA SER A 371 40.17 20.69 8.71
C SER A 371 41.10 19.49 8.89
N ILE A 372 40.69 18.31 8.46
CA ILE A 372 41.53 17.10 8.50
C ILE A 372 42.77 17.24 7.59
N LEU A 373 42.58 17.77 6.37
CA LEU A 373 43.67 18.00 5.44
C LEU A 373 44.67 19.05 5.97
N SER A 374 44.17 20.11 6.58
CA SER A 374 45.01 21.15 7.25
C SER A 374 45.80 20.57 8.38
N ALA A 375 45.16 19.80 9.29
CA ALA A 375 45.85 19.14 10.39
C ALA A 375 46.91 18.15 9.95
N LYS A 376 46.64 17.41 8.87
CA LYS A 376 47.63 16.50 8.26
C LYS A 376 48.85 17.27 7.75
N LYS A 377 48.63 18.37 7.02
CA LYS A 377 49.70 19.19 6.49
C LYS A 377 50.58 19.76 7.60
N GLU A 378 49.94 20.30 8.66
CA GLU A 378 50.66 20.84 9.84
C GLU A 378 51.46 19.74 10.53
N ASN A 379 50.93 18.52 10.65
CA ASN A 379 51.65 17.39 11.23
C ASN A 379 52.85 16.99 10.38
N ASP A 380 52.71 16.97 9.04
CA ASP A 380 53.79 16.67 8.12
C ASP A 380 54.89 17.75 8.21
N ASP A 381 54.51 19.03 8.30
CA ASP A 381 55.42 20.15 8.48
C ASP A 381 56.18 20.07 9.82
N LEU A 382 55.46 19.76 10.93
CA LEU A 382 56.05 19.53 12.24
C LEU A 382 57.04 18.35 12.25
N ASN A 383 56.69 17.25 11.60
CA ASN A 383 57.57 16.09 11.49
C ASN A 383 58.85 16.43 10.72
N ALA A 384 58.75 17.22 9.64
CA ALA A 384 59.92 17.69 8.89
C ALA A 384 60.82 18.58 9.78
N GLN A 385 60.25 19.51 10.58
CA GLN A 385 60.99 20.34 11.52
C GLN A 385 61.68 19.52 12.63
N ILE A 386 60.99 18.49 13.15
CA ILE A 386 61.56 17.59 14.16
C ILE A 386 62.75 16.84 13.56
N GLN A 387 62.63 16.32 12.33
CA GLN A 387 63.76 15.64 11.63
C GLN A 387 64.94 16.57 11.45
N GLU A 388 64.75 17.80 11.00
CA GLU A 388 65.80 18.79 10.84
C GLU A 388 66.49 19.10 12.19
N ARG A 389 65.70 19.26 13.28
CA ARG A 389 66.26 19.49 14.63
C ARG A 389 67.06 18.28 15.13
N ILE A 390 66.60 17.05 14.87
CA ILE A 390 67.31 15.83 15.27
C ILE A 390 68.66 15.77 14.56
N ILE A 391 68.73 16.05 13.24
CA ILE A 391 69.95 16.09 12.46
C ILE A 391 70.89 17.18 13.02
N SER A 392 70.36 18.37 13.29
CA SER A 392 71.14 19.47 13.86
C SER A 392 71.72 19.12 15.24
N LEU A 393 70.94 18.54 16.14
CA LEU A 393 71.41 18.09 17.45
C LEU A 393 72.47 16.98 17.32
N HIS A 394 72.29 16.04 16.42
CA HIS A 394 73.27 14.97 16.17
C HIS A 394 74.60 15.53 15.67
N ASN A 395 74.58 16.50 14.74
CA ASN A 395 75.76 17.17 14.24
C ASN A 395 76.48 17.98 15.35
N ALA A 396 75.68 18.67 16.19
CA ALA A 396 76.24 19.42 17.35
C ALA A 396 76.90 18.48 18.38
N GLN A 397 76.33 17.29 18.61
CA GLN A 397 76.92 16.27 19.50
C GLN A 397 78.24 15.75 18.94
N ILE A 398 78.32 15.45 17.65
CA ILE A 398 79.56 14.99 17.02
C ILE A 398 80.65 16.08 17.12
N CYS A 399 80.29 17.32 16.80
CA CYS A 399 81.24 18.45 16.93
C CYS A 399 81.72 18.62 18.38
N ALA A 400 80.84 18.53 19.36
CA ALA A 400 81.18 18.58 20.74
C ALA A 400 82.13 17.43 21.18
N LEU A 401 81.89 16.24 20.72
CA LEU A 401 82.78 15.10 21.00
C LEU A 401 84.17 15.25 20.32
N GLN A 402 84.23 15.77 19.10
CA GLN A 402 85.46 16.02 18.39
C GLN A 402 86.31 17.12 19.10
N THR A 403 85.70 18.16 19.70
CA THR A 403 86.41 19.20 20.38
C THR A 403 87.00 18.78 21.76
N GLN A 404 86.54 17.65 22.36
CA GLN A 404 87.12 17.07 23.58
C GLN A 404 88.50 16.46 23.33
N ILE A 405 88.91 16.14 22.12
CA ILE A 405 90.24 15.73 21.76
C ILE A 405 91.01 17.00 21.36
N ASN A 406 91.93 17.50 22.20
CA ASN A 406 92.73 18.68 21.85
C ASN A 406 93.72 18.26 20.71
N PRO A 407 93.45 18.59 19.44
CA PRO A 407 94.33 18.12 18.35
C PRO A 407 95.75 18.73 18.43
N HIS A 408 95.82 19.97 18.91
CA HIS A 408 97.04 20.69 19.03
C HIS A 408 98.00 20.06 20.09
N PHE A 409 97.39 19.61 21.21
CA PHE A 409 98.21 18.90 22.25
C PHE A 409 98.74 17.55 21.68
N LEU A 410 97.91 16.79 20.96
CA LEU A 410 98.37 15.54 20.37
C LEU A 410 99.45 15.75 19.33
N PHE A 411 99.36 16.76 18.50
CA PHE A 411 100.32 17.05 17.49
C PHE A 411 101.67 17.49 18.14
N ASN A 412 101.61 18.38 19.08
CA ASN A 412 102.85 18.86 19.77
C ASN A 412 103.49 17.72 20.55
N THR A 413 102.69 16.83 21.15
CA THR A 413 103.28 15.68 21.86
C THR A 413 103.93 14.70 20.90
N LEU A 414 103.32 14.39 19.74
CA LEU A 414 103.93 13.54 18.71
C LEU A 414 105.17 14.16 18.15
N GLU A 415 105.22 15.48 17.91
CA GLU A 415 106.36 16.18 17.38
C GLU A 415 107.51 16.19 18.42
N ALA A 416 107.21 16.40 19.73
CA ALA A 416 108.17 16.32 20.82
C ALA A 416 108.76 14.90 20.91
N ILE A 417 107.97 13.86 20.77
CA ILE A 417 108.47 12.45 20.73
C ILE A 417 109.29 12.19 19.53
N ALA A 418 108.95 12.71 18.34
CA ALA A 418 109.78 12.57 17.12
C ALA A 418 111.11 13.22 17.24
N ASN A 419 111.16 14.46 17.81
CA ASN A 419 112.35 15.19 18.05
C ASN A 419 113.27 14.51 19.10
N ALA A 420 112.68 13.98 20.17
CA ALA A 420 113.43 13.20 21.14
C ALA A 420 113.99 11.91 20.58
N ALA A 421 113.25 11.22 19.64
CA ALA A 421 113.69 10.05 19.00
C ALA A 421 114.79 10.33 17.97
N ALA A 422 114.75 11.48 17.30
CA ALA A 422 115.79 11.92 16.38
C ALA A 422 117.12 12.26 17.12
N LEU A 423 117.01 12.92 18.28
CA LEU A 423 118.16 13.23 19.11
C LEU A 423 118.81 11.96 19.69
N LEU A 424 118.07 11.03 20.17
CA LEU A 424 118.57 9.78 20.76
C LEU A 424 119.24 8.86 19.71
N MET A 425 118.84 8.97 18.44
CA MET A 425 119.36 8.13 17.38
C MET A 425 120.34 8.84 16.40
N ASN A 426 120.80 10.01 16.70
CA ASN A 426 121.69 10.82 15.91
C ASN A 426 121.22 11.09 14.46
N GLY A 427 119.97 11.46 14.33
CA GLY A 427 119.36 11.81 13.02
C GLY A 427 118.01 11.16 12.74
N ASP A 428 117.44 11.52 11.58
CA ASP A 428 116.15 10.98 11.18
C ASP A 428 116.29 9.45 10.96
N ASN A 429 115.38 8.76 11.57
CA ASN A 429 115.30 7.30 11.57
C ASN A 429 113.90 6.80 11.31
N GLN A 430 113.74 5.50 11.15
CA GLN A 430 112.45 4.92 10.86
C GLN A 430 111.37 5.18 11.90
N ILE A 431 111.74 5.44 13.19
CA ILE A 431 110.79 5.75 14.28
C ILE A 431 110.24 7.19 14.14
N THR A 432 111.18 8.16 13.83
CA THR A 432 110.79 9.55 13.61
C THR A 432 109.89 9.65 12.36
N GLU A 433 110.19 8.95 11.27
CA GLU A 433 109.31 8.94 10.09
C GLU A 433 107.89 8.33 10.40
N MET A 434 107.90 7.29 11.22
CA MET A 434 106.56 6.69 11.64
C MET A 434 105.76 7.66 12.47
N ILE A 435 106.38 8.41 13.44
CA ILE A 435 105.72 9.37 14.25
C ILE A 435 105.20 10.57 13.42
N TYR A 436 106.01 11.06 12.49
CA TYR A 436 105.58 12.13 11.59
C TYR A 436 104.45 11.70 10.69
N THR A 437 104.46 10.47 10.23
CA THR A 437 103.41 9.89 9.37
C THR A 437 102.15 9.73 10.13
N LEU A 438 102.22 9.31 11.45
CA LEU A 438 101.06 9.24 12.35
C LEU A 438 100.50 10.61 12.65
N GLY A 439 101.38 11.62 12.93
CA GLY A 439 100.96 12.99 13.11
C GLY A 439 100.20 13.59 11.95
N LYS A 440 100.70 13.32 10.72
CA LYS A 440 99.99 13.70 9.47
C LYS A 440 98.70 13.03 9.31
N LEU A 441 98.64 11.71 9.54
CA LEU A 441 97.36 10.97 9.51
C LEU A 441 96.35 11.50 10.47
N MET A 442 96.72 11.71 11.76
CA MET A 442 95.90 12.27 12.77
C MET A 442 95.41 13.70 12.50
N ARG A 443 96.33 14.53 11.85
CA ARG A 443 95.93 15.85 11.40
C ARG A 443 94.86 15.86 10.38
N ILE A 444 94.88 15.02 9.38
CA ILE A 444 93.86 14.86 8.35
C ILE A 444 92.56 14.36 9.03
N SER A 445 92.64 13.38 9.94
CA SER A 445 91.46 12.79 10.60
C SER A 445 90.76 13.75 11.58
N LEU A 446 91.46 14.65 12.23
CA LEU A 446 90.96 15.55 13.29
C LEU A 446 90.71 17.00 12.81
N SER A 447 91.24 17.41 11.64
CA SER A 447 91.07 18.77 11.11
C SER A 447 89.89 18.95 10.18
N ASN A 448 89.25 17.85 9.77
CA ASN A 448 88.08 17.92 8.86
C ASN A 448 86.80 18.07 9.64
N GLU A 449 86.25 19.29 9.67
CA GLU A 449 84.98 19.64 10.28
C GLU A 449 83.77 19.25 9.39
N ASN A 450 84.01 18.86 8.14
CA ASN A 450 82.96 18.56 7.19
C ASN A 450 82.80 17.05 6.96
N TYR A 451 81.59 16.57 6.91
CA TYR A 451 81.23 15.18 6.61
C TYR A 451 81.65 14.73 5.21
N LEU A 452 81.83 15.65 4.28
CA LEU A 452 82.25 15.36 2.90
C LEU A 452 83.65 15.91 2.70
N VAL A 453 84.59 15.03 2.50
CA VAL A 453 86.00 15.33 2.26
C VAL A 453 86.34 15.13 0.77
N PRO A 454 87.13 16.00 0.16
CA PRO A 454 87.53 15.78 -1.22
C PRO A 454 88.26 14.43 -1.39
N LEU A 455 87.88 13.69 -2.43
CA LEU A 455 88.46 12.35 -2.74
C LEU A 455 89.99 12.32 -2.71
N LYS A 456 90.64 13.45 -3.04
CA LYS A 456 92.11 13.60 -3.04
C LYS A 456 92.67 13.50 -1.61
N GLU A 457 91.99 14.08 -0.63
CA GLU A 457 92.40 14.05 0.77
C GLU A 457 92.15 12.67 1.41
N GLU A 458 91.05 12.01 1.06
CA GLU A 458 90.80 10.64 1.47
C GLU A 458 91.85 9.65 0.89
N LEU A 459 92.24 9.82 -0.36
CA LEU A 459 93.33 9.04 -0.95
C LEU A 459 94.65 9.27 -0.27
N GLU A 460 94.93 10.51 0.17
CA GLU A 460 96.12 10.82 0.95
C GLU A 460 96.12 10.21 2.34
N HIS A 461 94.97 10.25 3.00
CA HIS A 461 94.74 9.59 4.28
C HIS A 461 94.97 8.09 4.20
N VAL A 462 94.41 7.41 3.19
CA VAL A 462 94.65 5.96 2.89
C VAL A 462 96.11 5.69 2.64
N LYS A 463 96.86 6.51 1.85
CA LYS A 463 98.27 6.33 1.61
C LYS A 463 99.12 6.42 2.84
N LEU A 464 98.81 7.40 3.73
CA LEU A 464 99.48 7.57 5.03
C LEU A 464 99.18 6.40 5.97
N TYR A 465 97.95 5.92 5.97
CA TYR A 465 97.60 4.74 6.73
C TYR A 465 98.32 3.49 6.30
N VAL A 466 98.37 3.25 4.98
CA VAL A 466 99.09 2.11 4.40
C VAL A 466 100.58 2.21 4.78
N LYS A 467 101.17 3.39 4.68
CA LYS A 467 102.58 3.61 5.03
C LYS A 467 102.85 3.33 6.51
N LEU A 468 101.94 3.71 7.44
CA LEU A 468 102.00 3.37 8.85
C LEU A 468 101.91 1.84 9.09
N VAL A 469 100.99 1.17 8.44
CA VAL A 469 100.85 -0.27 8.47
C VAL A 469 102.14 -0.97 7.95
N GLU A 470 102.73 -0.43 6.90
CA GLU A 470 104.04 -0.96 6.36
C GLU A 470 105.14 -0.84 7.40
N PHE A 471 105.26 0.29 8.11
CA PHE A 471 106.20 0.45 9.21
C PHE A 471 106.01 -0.57 10.31
N ARG A 472 104.76 -0.79 10.78
CA ARG A 472 104.42 -1.70 11.84
C ARG A 472 104.70 -3.18 11.46
N TYR A 473 104.44 -3.55 10.27
CA TYR A 473 104.44 -4.94 9.81
C TYR A 473 105.62 -5.25 8.83
N HIS A 474 106.58 -4.37 8.68
CA HIS A 474 107.67 -4.47 7.74
C HIS A 474 108.35 -5.85 7.72
N ALA A 475 108.47 -6.50 8.84
CA ALA A 475 109.01 -7.82 8.95
C ALA A 475 108.05 -8.94 8.48
N CYS A 476 106.77 -8.77 8.67
CA CYS A 476 105.74 -9.73 8.28
C CYS A 476 105.42 -9.64 6.77
N ILE A 477 105.31 -8.42 6.21
CA ILE A 477 105.01 -8.20 4.82
C ILE A 477 106.16 -8.66 3.93
N ARG A 478 107.43 -8.41 4.27
CA ARG A 478 108.60 -8.93 3.54
C ARG A 478 108.65 -10.47 3.64
N ARG A 479 108.25 -11.07 4.78
CA ARG A 479 108.20 -12.52 4.93
C ARG A 479 107.08 -13.13 4.11
N PHE A 480 105.95 -12.46 4.07
CA PHE A 480 104.74 -12.89 3.29
C PHE A 480 105.09 -12.79 1.75
N LEU A 481 105.58 -11.64 1.29
CA LEU A 481 105.94 -11.48 -0.12
C LEU A 481 107.10 -12.34 -0.55
N ARG A 482 108.03 -12.69 0.35
CA ARG A 482 109.12 -13.66 0.04
C ARG A 482 108.59 -15.07 -0.05
N ASN A 483 107.65 -15.47 0.78
CA ASN A 483 106.96 -16.74 0.75
C ASN A 483 106.09 -16.89 -0.51
N TYR A 484 105.35 -15.78 -0.85
CA TYR A 484 104.54 -15.75 -2.07
C TYR A 484 105.38 -15.88 -3.39
N ARG A 485 106.51 -15.26 -3.43
CA ARG A 485 107.48 -15.43 -4.54
C ARG A 485 108.11 -16.85 -4.63
N ARG A 486 108.13 -17.56 -3.52
CA ARG A 486 108.63 -18.96 -3.46
C ARG A 486 107.59 -20.01 -3.73
N SER A 487 106.34 -19.67 -3.65
CA SER A 487 105.24 -20.59 -3.92
C SER A 487 104.66 -20.44 -5.36
N GLY A 488 105.21 -19.51 -6.13
CA GLY A 488 104.83 -19.25 -7.54
C GLY A 488 105.92 -19.60 -8.56
N SER A 489 106.85 -20.46 -8.21
CA SER A 489 107.80 -21.08 -9.13
C SER A 489 107.68 -22.59 -9.06
#